data_1b2b014ba05ebc6a9e320584d7576de6
#
_entry.id   1b2b014ba05ebc6a9e320584d7576de6
#
_cell.length_a   1.000
_cell.length_b   1.000
_cell.length_c   1.000
_cell.angle_alpha   90.00
_cell.angle_beta   90.00
_cell.angle_gamma   90.00
#
_symmetry.space_group_name_H-M   'P 1'
#
loop_
_entity.id
_entity.type
_entity.pdbx_description
1 polymer ?
#
loop_
_entity_poly.entity_id
_entity_poly.type
_entity_poly.pdbx_seq_one_letter_code
_entity_poly.pdbx_strand_id
1 'polypeptide(L)'
;MQTIKMFLNVYNRSFNFGQAVEGVRRLLLALGEAHPQLAYWEVLGNTRFEPLQHDLGGLARTLRAVARPEKKKSRVSSLDANGNVTDESMNGDGFRFSVYSAASDASGGYYHSRPDHVELMFVMGGKDYPTKVSITFPSDDQTFLGGQSMRAIVDAAIHAWDPDVLEVWPADFYRTAVSDHQIPRILRAGWFNYLRHPLIVPCLPDMLPYAATKLGDDRILLSLGDAVPQSDNRAQVAQATAMQAVFDGFHLNEWHVLAGLPLDADEQVYLEQVTETPADRGYAVAFTVFDGYDAERGVLLYARLFKTILKGYPFNLLPHMRDDAPLIGGLFFVAQARQQLAALDHARSAHPIEWHVADAELARTLAMLLNDWLQIPPARLTVYHTPFIG
;
A
#
# COMPACT_ATOMS: atom_id res chain seq x y z
N MET A 1 -24.84 11.11 -2.51
CA MET A 1 -24.24 10.53 -3.73
C MET A 1 -23.02 9.72 -3.34
N GLN A 2 -22.99 8.46 -3.71
CA GLN A 2 -22.00 7.50 -3.19
C GLN A 2 -20.88 7.29 -4.23
N THR A 3 -19.76 7.99 -4.10
CA THR A 3 -18.60 7.79 -4.96
C THR A 3 -17.97 6.42 -4.67
N ILE A 4 -17.75 5.61 -5.71
CA ILE A 4 -16.99 4.36 -5.61
C ILE A 4 -15.52 4.65 -5.92
N LYS A 5 -14.64 4.14 -5.08
CA LYS A 5 -13.21 4.23 -5.27
C LYS A 5 -12.59 2.84 -5.35
N MET A 6 -11.65 2.69 -6.28
CA MET A 6 -10.80 1.51 -6.37
C MET A 6 -9.34 1.96 -6.21
N PHE A 7 -8.60 1.24 -5.40
CA PHE A 7 -7.16 1.46 -5.21
C PHE A 7 -6.39 0.21 -5.56
N LEU A 8 -5.35 0.38 -6.36
CA LEU A 8 -4.38 -0.67 -6.69
C LEU A 8 -3.03 -0.21 -6.17
N ASN A 9 -2.46 -0.98 -5.25
CA ASN A 9 -1.17 -0.67 -4.66
C ASN A 9 -0.16 -1.77 -5.02
N VAL A 10 1.04 -1.34 -5.40
CA VAL A 10 2.19 -2.21 -5.66
C VAL A 10 3.31 -1.79 -4.72
N TYR A 11 3.68 -2.66 -3.80
CA TYR A 11 4.64 -2.36 -2.74
C TYR A 11 6.06 -2.80 -3.09
N ASN A 12 6.21 -3.93 -3.78
CA ASN A 12 7.50 -4.62 -3.95
C ASN A 12 8.18 -4.33 -5.29
N ARG A 13 7.62 -3.45 -6.10
CA ARG A 13 8.15 -3.14 -7.43
C ARG A 13 8.21 -1.65 -7.67
N SER A 14 9.37 -1.15 -8.05
CA SER A 14 9.51 0.17 -8.65
C SER A 14 9.36 0.06 -10.16
N PHE A 15 8.72 1.05 -10.76
CA PHE A 15 8.59 1.15 -12.21
C PHE A 15 9.50 2.24 -12.72
N ASN A 16 10.38 1.91 -13.66
CA ASN A 16 10.99 2.95 -14.48
C ASN A 16 9.94 3.52 -15.44
N PHE A 17 10.26 4.65 -16.09
CA PHE A 17 9.27 5.33 -16.94
C PHE A 17 8.72 4.45 -18.08
N GLY A 18 9.57 3.66 -18.74
CA GLY A 18 9.13 2.75 -19.80
C GLY A 18 8.15 1.67 -19.30
N GLN A 19 8.49 1.04 -18.17
CA GLN A 19 7.61 0.06 -17.51
C GLN A 19 6.28 0.69 -17.06
N ALA A 20 6.34 1.95 -16.59
CA ALA A 20 5.16 2.71 -16.22
C ALA A 20 4.23 2.95 -17.43
N VAL A 21 4.78 3.40 -18.55
CA VAL A 21 4.02 3.61 -19.81
C VAL A 21 3.34 2.32 -20.26
N GLU A 22 4.07 1.22 -20.30
CA GLU A 22 3.51 -0.08 -20.69
C GLU A 22 2.46 -0.58 -19.71
N GLY A 23 2.67 -0.43 -18.41
CA GLY A 23 1.69 -0.77 -17.39
C GLY A 23 0.39 0.03 -17.53
N VAL A 24 0.50 1.35 -17.72
CA VAL A 24 -0.65 2.22 -17.96
C VAL A 24 -1.40 1.79 -19.22
N ARG A 25 -0.70 1.56 -20.33
CA ARG A 25 -1.31 1.09 -21.57
C ARG A 25 -2.09 -0.20 -21.39
N ARG A 26 -1.48 -1.22 -20.76
CA ARG A 26 -2.15 -2.50 -20.49
C ARG A 26 -3.40 -2.32 -19.64
N LEU A 27 -3.32 -1.50 -18.58
CA LEU A 27 -4.45 -1.26 -17.69
C LEU A 27 -5.60 -0.58 -18.44
N LEU A 28 -5.33 0.50 -19.20
CA LEU A 28 -6.36 1.22 -19.95
C LEU A 28 -7.06 0.34 -20.99
N LEU A 29 -6.29 -0.47 -21.72
CA LEU A 29 -6.85 -1.42 -22.70
C LEU A 29 -7.73 -2.48 -22.02
N ALA A 30 -7.24 -3.10 -20.95
CA ALA A 30 -7.98 -4.13 -20.21
C ALA A 30 -9.29 -3.57 -19.59
N LEU A 31 -9.25 -2.34 -19.07
CA LEU A 31 -10.45 -1.67 -18.56
C LEU A 31 -11.45 -1.40 -19.68
N GLY A 32 -10.97 -1.00 -20.87
CA GLY A 32 -11.81 -0.79 -22.06
C GLY A 32 -12.49 -2.06 -22.57
N GLU A 33 -11.79 -3.20 -22.50
CA GLU A 33 -12.36 -4.51 -22.80
C GLU A 33 -13.40 -4.96 -21.74
N ALA A 34 -13.16 -4.62 -20.48
CA ALA A 34 -14.05 -4.99 -19.38
C ALA A 34 -15.35 -4.17 -19.36
N HIS A 35 -15.30 -2.89 -19.78
CA HIS A 35 -16.46 -2.01 -19.74
C HIS A 35 -16.45 -0.96 -20.85
N PRO A 36 -17.53 -0.82 -21.67
CA PRO A 36 -17.54 0.07 -22.84
C PRO A 36 -17.25 1.55 -22.53
N GLN A 37 -17.69 2.06 -21.40
CA GLN A 37 -17.42 3.45 -20.96
C GLN A 37 -15.96 3.69 -20.60
N LEU A 38 -15.14 2.66 -20.50
CA LEU A 38 -13.70 2.72 -20.23
C LEU A 38 -12.84 2.47 -21.48
N ALA A 39 -13.46 2.48 -22.68
CA ALA A 39 -12.77 2.22 -23.95
C ALA A 39 -11.96 3.43 -24.44
N TYR A 40 -12.35 4.65 -24.07
CA TYR A 40 -11.73 5.89 -24.53
C TYR A 40 -11.26 6.72 -23.35
N TRP A 41 -10.06 7.30 -23.47
CA TRP A 41 -9.41 8.06 -22.42
C TRP A 41 -8.89 9.40 -22.94
N GLU A 42 -8.90 10.40 -22.08
CA GLU A 42 -8.39 11.75 -22.31
C GLU A 42 -7.44 12.14 -21.17
N VAL A 43 -6.57 13.08 -21.44
CA VAL A 43 -5.76 13.77 -20.44
C VAL A 43 -6.12 15.25 -20.42
N LEU A 44 -5.98 15.88 -19.28
CA LEU A 44 -6.08 17.33 -19.18
C LEU A 44 -4.74 17.94 -19.63
N GLY A 45 -4.73 18.49 -20.84
CA GLY A 45 -3.65 19.32 -21.34
C GLY A 45 -3.61 20.68 -20.62
N ASN A 46 -2.93 21.66 -21.20
CA ASN A 46 -2.80 22.98 -20.57
C ASN A 46 -4.14 23.72 -20.43
N THR A 47 -5.04 23.58 -21.38
CA THR A 47 -6.31 24.34 -21.43
C THR A 47 -7.54 23.50 -21.77
N ARG A 48 -7.36 22.27 -22.24
CA ARG A 48 -8.46 21.39 -22.69
C ARG A 48 -8.11 19.93 -22.50
N PHE A 49 -9.12 19.08 -22.56
CA PHE A 49 -8.95 17.64 -22.67
C PHE A 49 -8.45 17.27 -24.06
N GLU A 50 -7.51 16.34 -24.11
CA GLU A 50 -6.91 15.82 -25.34
C GLU A 50 -7.01 14.30 -25.35
N PRO A 51 -7.43 13.68 -26.48
CA PRO A 51 -7.51 12.23 -26.59
C PRO A 51 -6.18 11.56 -26.30
N LEU A 52 -6.20 10.51 -25.49
CA LEU A 52 -5.01 9.74 -25.16
C LEU A 52 -4.70 8.75 -26.29
N GLN A 53 -3.48 8.81 -26.82
CA GLN A 53 -3.03 7.86 -27.84
C GLN A 53 -2.66 6.53 -27.16
N HIS A 54 -3.07 5.41 -27.79
CA HIS A 54 -2.82 4.07 -27.24
C HIS A 54 -1.53 3.43 -27.77
N ASP A 55 -0.85 4.04 -28.76
CA ASP A 55 0.49 3.61 -29.12
C ASP A 55 1.52 4.05 -28.08
N LEU A 56 2.55 3.23 -27.87
CA LEU A 56 3.54 3.47 -26.82
C LEU A 56 4.27 4.81 -26.96
N GLY A 57 4.59 5.21 -28.19
CA GLY A 57 5.30 6.46 -28.46
C GLY A 57 4.44 7.69 -28.18
N GLY A 58 3.18 7.67 -28.61
CA GLY A 58 2.21 8.72 -28.34
C GLY A 58 1.89 8.84 -26.86
N LEU A 59 1.61 7.71 -26.21
CA LEU A 59 1.35 7.66 -24.78
C LEU A 59 2.54 8.19 -23.97
N ALA A 60 3.77 7.76 -24.27
CA ALA A 60 4.97 8.23 -23.59
C ALA A 60 5.16 9.75 -23.71
N ARG A 61 4.95 10.32 -24.91
CA ARG A 61 5.02 11.78 -25.11
C ARG A 61 3.96 12.51 -24.28
N THR A 62 2.72 12.03 -24.32
CA THR A 62 1.61 12.63 -23.58
C THR A 62 1.87 12.57 -22.06
N LEU A 63 2.28 11.42 -21.54
CA LEU A 63 2.55 11.26 -20.11
C LEU A 63 3.70 12.17 -19.65
N ARG A 64 4.77 12.32 -20.42
CA ARG A 64 5.84 13.29 -20.11
C ARG A 64 5.34 14.72 -20.01
N ALA A 65 4.45 15.11 -20.92
CA ALA A 65 3.90 16.48 -20.96
C ALA A 65 2.95 16.78 -19.78
N VAL A 66 2.18 15.79 -19.30
CA VAL A 66 1.17 15.99 -18.25
C VAL A 66 1.64 15.56 -16.85
N ALA A 67 2.67 14.73 -16.74
CA ALA A 67 3.21 14.27 -15.46
C ALA A 67 3.67 15.43 -14.58
N ARG A 68 3.47 15.27 -13.28
CA ARG A 68 3.92 16.23 -12.26
C ARG A 68 4.78 15.49 -11.23
N PRO A 69 5.90 16.07 -10.77
CA PRO A 69 6.68 15.48 -9.68
C PRO A 69 5.82 15.30 -8.43
N GLU A 70 5.95 14.16 -7.76
CA GLU A 70 5.21 13.90 -6.52
C GLU A 70 5.70 14.77 -5.38
N LYS A 71 7.02 14.93 -5.22
CA LYS A 71 7.61 15.79 -4.18
C LYS A 71 7.74 17.25 -4.65
N LYS A 72 7.07 18.17 -3.96
CA LYS A 72 7.11 19.62 -4.29
C LYS A 72 8.51 20.25 -4.26
N LYS A 73 9.45 19.70 -3.48
CA LYS A 73 10.82 20.22 -3.36
C LYS A 73 11.70 19.91 -4.58
N SER A 74 11.35 18.89 -5.36
CA SER A 74 12.12 18.48 -6.55
C SER A 74 11.81 19.29 -7.81
N ARG A 75 10.89 20.25 -7.76
CA ARG A 75 10.38 20.97 -8.95
C ARG A 75 11.42 21.70 -9.78
N VAL A 76 12.57 22.07 -9.21
CA VAL A 76 13.58 22.90 -9.89
C VAL A 76 14.65 22.07 -10.59
N SER A 77 15.01 20.91 -10.04
CA SER A 77 16.06 20.03 -10.59
C SER A 77 15.54 18.91 -11.50
N SER A 78 14.21 18.75 -11.58
CA SER A 78 13.55 17.62 -12.24
C SER A 78 13.00 17.94 -13.62
N LEU A 79 13.18 19.18 -14.12
CA LEU A 79 12.61 19.59 -15.39
C LEU A 79 13.73 19.83 -16.40
N ASP A 80 13.50 19.42 -17.66
CA ASP A 80 14.36 19.79 -18.77
C ASP A 80 14.19 21.27 -19.12
N ALA A 81 14.97 21.75 -20.10
CA ALA A 81 14.92 23.14 -20.58
C ALA A 81 13.54 23.57 -21.09
N ASN A 82 12.65 22.62 -21.40
CA ASN A 82 11.29 22.86 -21.90
C ASN A 82 10.24 22.74 -20.78
N GLY A 83 10.65 22.50 -19.53
CA GLY A 83 9.76 22.34 -18.39
C GLY A 83 9.11 20.95 -18.29
N ASN A 84 9.60 19.93 -18.98
CA ASN A 84 9.12 18.55 -18.87
C ASN A 84 9.89 17.79 -17.80
N VAL A 85 9.22 16.83 -17.17
CA VAL A 85 9.84 15.92 -16.20
C VAL A 85 10.83 14.99 -16.90
N THR A 86 12.05 14.89 -16.40
CA THR A 86 13.10 14.02 -16.97
C THR A 86 12.91 12.57 -16.52
N ASP A 87 13.43 11.61 -17.28
CA ASP A 87 13.40 10.19 -16.92
C ASP A 87 14.14 9.94 -15.60
N GLU A 88 15.22 10.67 -15.32
CA GLU A 88 15.98 10.57 -14.07
C GLU A 88 15.16 11.02 -12.87
N SER A 89 14.44 12.12 -12.98
CA SER A 89 13.57 12.60 -11.92
C SER A 89 12.35 11.70 -11.73
N MET A 90 11.78 11.15 -12.80
CA MET A 90 10.68 10.18 -12.73
C MET A 90 11.08 8.92 -11.97
N ASN A 91 12.31 8.43 -12.17
CA ASN A 91 12.82 7.22 -11.52
C ASN A 91 13.28 7.45 -10.06
N GLY A 92 13.59 8.70 -9.68
CA GLY A 92 14.08 9.04 -8.33
C GLY A 92 12.99 9.56 -7.40
N ASP A 93 12.35 10.66 -7.79
CA ASP A 93 11.40 11.39 -6.96
C ASP A 93 9.95 10.92 -7.13
N GLY A 94 9.68 10.14 -8.18
CA GLY A 94 8.36 9.72 -8.57
C GLY A 94 7.57 10.83 -9.28
N PHE A 95 6.48 10.43 -9.89
CA PHE A 95 5.60 11.31 -10.64
C PHE A 95 4.15 10.89 -10.52
N ARG A 96 3.25 11.82 -10.78
CA ARG A 96 1.80 11.57 -10.83
C ARG A 96 1.18 12.22 -12.06
N PHE A 97 0.11 11.60 -12.54
CA PHE A 97 -0.77 12.12 -13.58
C PHE A 97 -2.16 11.52 -13.47
N SER A 98 -3.15 12.18 -14.10
CA SER A 98 -4.52 11.64 -14.18
C SER A 98 -4.93 11.48 -15.63
N VAL A 99 -5.75 10.46 -15.90
CA VAL A 99 -6.47 10.24 -17.14
C VAL A 99 -7.96 10.13 -16.83
N TYR A 100 -8.79 10.45 -17.80
CA TYR A 100 -10.25 10.56 -17.63
C TYR A 100 -10.94 9.77 -18.74
N SER A 101 -11.98 9.02 -18.39
CA SER A 101 -12.78 8.36 -19.42
C SER A 101 -13.52 9.38 -20.27
N ALA A 102 -13.62 9.10 -21.56
CA ALA A 102 -14.27 9.96 -22.53
C ALA A 102 -15.45 9.26 -23.23
N ALA A 103 -16.44 10.00 -23.67
CA ALA A 103 -17.45 9.49 -24.58
C ALA A 103 -16.84 9.23 -25.97
N SER A 104 -17.40 8.29 -26.73
CA SER A 104 -16.91 7.93 -28.07
C SER A 104 -16.94 9.09 -29.08
N ASP A 105 -17.78 10.08 -28.83
CA ASP A 105 -17.94 11.30 -29.62
C ASP A 105 -17.24 12.52 -28.99
N ALA A 106 -16.19 12.30 -28.22
CA ALA A 106 -15.50 13.24 -27.37
C ALA A 106 -15.39 14.67 -27.98
N SER A 107 -16.45 15.43 -27.87
CA SER A 107 -16.44 16.87 -28.14
C SER A 107 -15.76 17.55 -26.96
N GLY A 108 -14.51 17.99 -27.15
CA GLY A 108 -13.69 18.59 -26.11
C GLY A 108 -14.44 19.55 -25.20
N GLY A 109 -14.77 19.09 -24.01
CA GLY A 109 -15.31 19.90 -22.94
C GLY A 109 -14.23 20.23 -21.91
N TYR A 110 -14.41 21.30 -21.15
CA TYR A 110 -13.54 21.61 -20.04
C TYR A 110 -13.78 20.63 -18.89
N TYR A 111 -12.76 20.30 -18.11
CA TYR A 111 -12.80 19.41 -16.96
C TYR A 111 -14.01 19.63 -16.04
N HIS A 112 -14.38 20.88 -15.78
CA HIS A 112 -15.49 21.24 -14.90
C HIS A 112 -16.89 20.95 -15.46
N SER A 113 -17.00 20.54 -16.70
CA SER A 113 -18.29 20.27 -17.38
C SER A 113 -18.63 18.79 -17.53
N ARG A 114 -17.80 17.87 -17.00
CA ARG A 114 -18.01 16.42 -17.11
C ARG A 114 -18.07 15.77 -15.73
N PRO A 115 -19.19 15.83 -15.02
CA PRO A 115 -19.35 15.18 -13.70
C PRO A 115 -19.40 13.64 -13.77
N ASP A 116 -19.54 13.08 -14.96
CA ASP A 116 -19.84 11.67 -15.25
C ASP A 116 -18.64 10.85 -15.77
N HIS A 117 -17.42 11.41 -15.74
CA HIS A 117 -16.24 10.66 -16.16
C HIS A 117 -15.64 9.83 -15.03
N VAL A 118 -14.98 8.72 -15.40
CA VAL A 118 -14.11 7.96 -14.49
C VAL A 118 -12.73 8.60 -14.50
N GLU A 119 -12.18 8.90 -13.32
CA GLU A 119 -10.82 9.40 -13.18
C GLU A 119 -9.89 8.28 -12.72
N LEU A 120 -8.76 8.12 -13.42
CA LEU A 120 -7.64 7.32 -12.96
C LEU A 120 -6.47 8.24 -12.62
N MET A 121 -6.03 8.20 -11.38
CA MET A 121 -4.82 8.88 -10.92
C MET A 121 -3.72 7.87 -10.66
N PHE A 122 -2.56 8.09 -11.24
CA PHE A 122 -1.37 7.29 -11.10
C PHE A 122 -0.33 8.03 -10.25
N VAL A 123 0.29 7.33 -9.30
CA VAL A 123 1.46 7.78 -8.54
C VAL A 123 2.52 6.70 -8.68
N MET A 124 3.65 7.00 -9.29
CA MET A 124 4.62 6.01 -9.76
C MET A 124 6.06 6.51 -9.59
N GLY A 125 7.03 5.58 -9.64
CA GLY A 125 8.45 5.88 -9.77
C GLY A 125 9.17 6.33 -8.49
N GLY A 126 8.48 6.48 -7.37
CA GLY A 126 9.12 6.85 -6.10
C GLY A 126 9.84 5.67 -5.46
N LYS A 127 11.00 5.93 -4.84
CA LYS A 127 11.75 4.91 -4.10
C LYS A 127 11.18 4.67 -2.70
N ASP A 128 10.53 5.67 -2.12
CA ASP A 128 10.12 5.68 -0.71
C ASP A 128 8.62 5.47 -0.51
N TYR A 129 7.86 5.17 -1.56
CA TYR A 129 6.42 4.94 -1.45
C TYR A 129 5.91 4.00 -2.56
N PRO A 130 4.80 3.30 -2.31
CA PRO A 130 4.27 2.33 -3.24
C PRO A 130 3.79 2.99 -4.54
N THR A 131 3.90 2.28 -5.64
CA THR A 131 3.18 2.62 -6.86
C THR A 131 1.69 2.42 -6.62
N LYS A 132 0.91 3.46 -6.92
CA LYS A 132 -0.51 3.49 -6.65
C LYS A 132 -1.31 3.93 -7.86
N VAL A 133 -2.41 3.23 -8.13
CA VAL A 133 -3.47 3.69 -9.03
C VAL A 133 -4.73 3.86 -8.21
N SER A 134 -5.36 5.02 -8.32
CA SER A 134 -6.70 5.23 -7.77
C SER A 134 -7.69 5.49 -8.90
N ILE A 135 -8.80 4.77 -8.89
CA ILE A 135 -9.88 4.90 -9.86
C ILE A 135 -11.10 5.43 -9.11
N THR A 136 -11.64 6.55 -9.57
CA THR A 136 -12.85 7.15 -9.02
C THR A 136 -13.97 7.03 -10.05
N PHE A 137 -15.03 6.31 -9.70
CA PHE A 137 -16.21 6.13 -10.53
C PHE A 137 -17.27 7.16 -10.14
N PRO A 138 -18.01 7.71 -11.12
CA PRO A 138 -19.09 8.65 -10.86
C PRO A 138 -20.21 7.99 -10.04
N SER A 139 -20.80 8.75 -9.16
CA SER A 139 -21.83 8.26 -8.22
C SER A 139 -23.18 7.93 -8.85
N ASP A 140 -23.47 8.52 -10.00
CA ASP A 140 -24.78 8.49 -10.63
C ASP A 140 -24.87 7.49 -11.78
N ASP A 141 -23.76 6.92 -12.19
CA ASP A 141 -23.73 5.96 -13.28
C ASP A 141 -24.03 4.54 -12.78
N GLN A 142 -25.26 4.11 -12.99
CA GLN A 142 -25.75 2.78 -12.62
C GLN A 142 -25.00 1.65 -13.34
N THR A 143 -24.31 1.93 -14.44
CA THR A 143 -23.59 0.89 -15.21
C THR A 143 -22.40 0.32 -14.43
N PHE A 144 -21.77 1.11 -13.56
CA PHE A 144 -20.68 0.67 -12.67
C PHE A 144 -21.18 0.06 -11.34
N LEU A 145 -22.46 0.26 -11.01
CA LEU A 145 -23.03 -0.21 -9.73
C LEU A 145 -23.48 -1.67 -9.78
N GLY A 146 -23.44 -2.33 -10.95
CA GLY A 146 -23.69 -3.76 -11.08
C GLY A 146 -22.47 -4.58 -10.61
N GLY A 147 -22.71 -5.58 -9.74
CA GLY A 147 -21.64 -6.45 -9.25
C GLY A 147 -20.86 -7.16 -10.35
N GLN A 148 -21.54 -7.59 -11.43
CA GLN A 148 -20.87 -8.21 -12.56
C GLN A 148 -19.97 -7.24 -13.32
N SER A 149 -20.43 -6.00 -13.57
CA SER A 149 -19.61 -4.97 -14.22
C SER A 149 -18.39 -4.63 -13.37
N MET A 150 -18.59 -4.38 -12.07
CA MET A 150 -17.48 -4.07 -11.17
C MET A 150 -16.53 -5.26 -11.03
N ARG A 151 -17.04 -6.49 -10.98
CA ARG A 151 -16.19 -7.69 -10.94
C ARG A 151 -15.34 -7.82 -12.20
N ALA A 152 -15.90 -7.59 -13.39
CA ALA A 152 -15.12 -7.60 -14.65
C ALA A 152 -14.02 -6.55 -14.65
N ILE A 153 -14.29 -5.34 -14.15
CA ILE A 153 -13.30 -4.26 -14.00
C ILE A 153 -12.20 -4.65 -13.00
N VAL A 154 -12.57 -5.25 -11.86
CA VAL A 154 -11.62 -5.74 -10.85
C VAL A 154 -10.71 -6.83 -11.43
N ASP A 155 -11.28 -7.81 -12.11
CA ASP A 155 -10.52 -8.92 -12.73
C ASP A 155 -9.56 -8.39 -13.82
N ALA A 156 -10.01 -7.43 -14.65
CA ALA A 156 -9.18 -6.77 -15.66
C ALA A 156 -8.04 -5.97 -15.00
N ALA A 157 -8.32 -5.24 -13.94
CA ALA A 157 -7.32 -4.47 -13.22
C ALA A 157 -6.28 -5.37 -12.54
N ILE A 158 -6.68 -6.47 -11.93
CA ILE A 158 -5.78 -7.47 -11.35
C ILE A 158 -4.87 -8.06 -12.45
N HIS A 159 -5.45 -8.48 -13.55
CA HIS A 159 -4.70 -9.11 -14.64
C HIS A 159 -3.69 -8.16 -15.30
N ALA A 160 -4.11 -6.91 -15.57
CA ALA A 160 -3.28 -5.96 -16.29
C ALA A 160 -2.21 -5.28 -15.42
N TRP A 161 -2.53 -5.00 -14.15
CA TRP A 161 -1.64 -4.25 -13.25
C TRP A 161 -0.87 -5.13 -12.29
N ASP A 162 -1.40 -6.33 -11.98
CA ASP A 162 -0.83 -7.29 -11.03
C ASP A 162 -0.50 -6.64 -9.67
N PRO A 163 -1.46 -6.02 -8.99
CA PRO A 163 -1.22 -5.32 -7.73
C PRO A 163 -0.89 -6.29 -6.59
N ASP A 164 -0.29 -5.79 -5.52
CA ASP A 164 -0.17 -6.55 -4.27
C ASP A 164 -1.46 -6.46 -3.46
N VAL A 165 -2.11 -5.29 -3.50
CA VAL A 165 -3.41 -5.05 -2.86
C VAL A 165 -4.31 -4.28 -3.82
N LEU A 166 -5.57 -4.74 -3.95
CA LEU A 166 -6.64 -3.98 -4.58
C LEU A 166 -7.82 -3.87 -3.61
N GLU A 167 -8.39 -2.69 -3.51
CA GLU A 167 -9.56 -2.40 -2.69
C GLU A 167 -10.60 -1.64 -3.51
N VAL A 168 -11.86 -2.05 -3.42
CA VAL A 168 -13.01 -1.30 -3.98
C VAL A 168 -13.98 -1.01 -2.87
N TRP A 169 -14.30 0.26 -2.66
CA TRP A 169 -15.27 0.64 -1.64
C TRP A 169 -16.06 1.89 -2.00
N PRO A 170 -17.36 1.89 -1.71
CA PRO A 170 -18.17 3.09 -1.72
C PRO A 170 -17.80 3.98 -0.51
N ALA A 171 -17.59 5.27 -0.75
CA ALA A 171 -17.04 6.17 0.28
C ALA A 171 -17.88 6.24 1.56
N ASP A 172 -19.22 6.24 1.43
CA ASP A 172 -20.12 6.32 2.59
C ASP A 172 -20.19 5.00 3.35
N PHE A 173 -20.17 3.87 2.64
CA PHE A 173 -20.12 2.55 3.26
C PHE A 173 -18.84 2.36 4.08
N TYR A 174 -17.70 2.74 3.52
CA TYR A 174 -16.41 2.65 4.21
C TYR A 174 -16.41 3.42 5.54
N ARG A 175 -16.94 4.64 5.57
CA ARG A 175 -17.01 5.45 6.79
C ARG A 175 -17.84 4.80 7.90
N THR A 176 -18.84 4.01 7.52
CA THR A 176 -19.71 3.32 8.48
C THR A 176 -19.13 2.00 8.96
N ALA A 177 -18.56 1.21 8.04
CA ALA A 177 -18.06 -0.13 8.33
C ALA A 177 -16.69 -0.13 9.02
N VAL A 178 -15.86 0.87 8.73
CA VAL A 178 -14.50 1.01 9.30
C VAL A 178 -14.45 2.27 10.15
N SER A 179 -14.98 2.19 11.36
CA SER A 179 -15.21 3.34 12.24
C SER A 179 -13.97 4.05 12.76
N ASP A 180 -12.82 3.37 12.81
CA ASP A 180 -11.57 3.96 13.29
C ASP A 180 -10.67 4.36 12.12
N HIS A 181 -10.87 5.60 11.65
CA HIS A 181 -10.10 6.18 10.53
C HIS A 181 -8.72 6.70 10.95
N GLN A 182 -8.41 6.71 12.24
CA GLN A 182 -7.15 7.26 12.76
C GLN A 182 -6.00 6.26 12.62
N ILE A 183 -6.30 4.96 12.54
CA ILE A 183 -5.29 3.93 12.37
C ILE A 183 -4.95 3.81 10.88
N PRO A 184 -3.71 4.05 10.44
CA PRO A 184 -3.28 3.73 9.09
C PRO A 184 -3.48 2.23 8.85
N ARG A 185 -4.17 1.87 7.77
CA ARG A 185 -4.40 0.47 7.40
C ARG A 185 -3.97 0.26 5.95
N ILE A 186 -3.25 -0.84 5.72
CA ILE A 186 -2.91 -1.28 4.37
C ILE A 186 -4.07 -2.03 3.74
N LEU A 187 -4.77 -2.85 4.55
CA LEU A 187 -5.92 -3.63 4.13
C LEU A 187 -7.18 -3.07 4.76
N ARG A 188 -8.13 -2.67 3.93
CA ARG A 188 -9.43 -2.14 4.35
C ARG A 188 -10.52 -2.97 3.74
N ALA A 189 -11.42 -3.49 4.58
CA ALA A 189 -12.55 -4.27 4.11
C ALA A 189 -13.50 -3.40 3.26
N GLY A 190 -13.57 -3.73 1.99
CA GLY A 190 -14.37 -3.03 0.98
C GLY A 190 -15.44 -3.91 0.34
N TRP A 191 -15.98 -3.48 -0.79
CA TRP A 191 -16.85 -4.30 -1.62
C TRP A 191 -16.11 -5.47 -2.25
N PHE A 192 -14.91 -5.18 -2.80
CA PHE A 192 -13.93 -6.17 -3.24
C PHE A 192 -12.59 -5.88 -2.60
N ASN A 193 -11.89 -6.96 -2.25
CA ASN A 193 -10.50 -6.92 -1.79
C ASN A 193 -9.70 -7.99 -2.52
N TYR A 194 -8.61 -7.61 -3.11
CA TYR A 194 -7.61 -8.55 -3.61
C TYR A 194 -6.33 -8.39 -2.82
N LEU A 195 -5.75 -9.50 -2.45
CA LEU A 195 -4.47 -9.58 -1.76
C LEU A 195 -3.58 -10.60 -2.47
N ARG A 196 -2.35 -10.18 -2.76
CA ARG A 196 -1.26 -11.05 -3.15
C ARG A 196 -0.15 -10.96 -2.12
N HIS A 197 0.04 -12.01 -1.36
CA HIS A 197 1.11 -12.08 -0.38
C HIS A 197 1.42 -13.53 0.00
N PRO A 198 2.67 -14.00 -0.18
CA PRO A 198 3.02 -15.41 0.00
C PRO A 198 2.89 -15.92 1.43
N LEU A 199 2.94 -15.03 2.43
CA LEU A 199 2.87 -15.40 3.84
C LEU A 199 1.48 -15.13 4.45
N ILE A 200 0.78 -14.06 4.03
CA ILE A 200 -0.50 -13.67 4.62
C ILE A 200 -1.63 -14.56 4.10
N VAL A 201 -1.68 -14.77 2.77
CA VAL A 201 -2.78 -15.53 2.15
C VAL A 201 -2.89 -16.95 2.72
N PRO A 202 -1.81 -17.72 2.92
CA PRO A 202 -1.87 -19.01 3.58
C PRO A 202 -2.31 -18.98 5.05
N CYS A 203 -2.15 -17.82 5.72
CA CYS A 203 -2.54 -17.64 7.12
C CYS A 203 -3.95 -17.10 7.33
N LEU A 204 -4.69 -16.82 6.25
CA LEU A 204 -6.09 -16.42 6.37
C LEU A 204 -6.94 -17.56 6.96
N PRO A 205 -7.94 -17.26 7.80
CA PRO A 205 -8.85 -18.27 8.33
C PRO A 205 -9.56 -19.05 7.20
N ASP A 206 -9.82 -20.33 7.42
CA ASP A 206 -10.58 -21.18 6.47
C ASP A 206 -11.98 -20.65 6.22
N MET A 207 -12.60 -20.06 7.24
CA MET A 207 -13.91 -19.41 7.13
C MET A 207 -13.74 -17.89 7.22
N LEU A 208 -14.00 -17.22 6.12
CA LEU A 208 -13.94 -15.77 6.03
C LEU A 208 -15.35 -15.16 6.04
N PRO A 209 -15.53 -13.96 6.58
CA PRO A 209 -16.79 -13.21 6.48
C PRO A 209 -17.22 -12.91 5.03
N TYR A 210 -16.26 -12.83 4.10
CA TYR A 210 -16.48 -12.57 2.68
C TYR A 210 -16.46 -13.86 1.85
N ALA A 211 -17.14 -13.83 0.70
CA ALA A 211 -16.94 -14.85 -0.32
C ALA A 211 -15.50 -14.77 -0.85
N ALA A 212 -14.81 -15.91 -0.86
CA ALA A 212 -13.40 -15.97 -1.21
C ALA A 212 -13.19 -16.78 -2.50
N THR A 213 -12.38 -16.24 -3.41
CA THR A 213 -11.92 -16.92 -4.63
C THR A 213 -10.40 -16.98 -4.59
N LYS A 214 -9.83 -18.17 -4.39
CA LYS A 214 -8.38 -18.38 -4.49
C LYS A 214 -7.97 -18.29 -5.96
N LEU A 215 -6.98 -17.44 -6.27
CA LEU A 215 -6.41 -17.25 -7.60
C LEU A 215 -5.01 -17.88 -7.71
N GLY A 216 -4.50 -18.43 -6.62
CA GLY A 216 -3.22 -19.08 -6.45
C GLY A 216 -2.95 -19.32 -4.97
N ASP A 217 -1.76 -19.85 -4.64
CA ASP A 217 -1.37 -20.11 -3.26
C ASP A 217 -1.12 -18.79 -2.48
N ASP A 218 -0.70 -17.75 -3.19
CA ASP A 218 -0.36 -16.43 -2.66
C ASP A 218 -1.39 -15.34 -3.01
N ARG A 219 -2.53 -15.70 -3.63
CA ARG A 219 -3.50 -14.75 -4.20
C ARG A 219 -4.93 -15.10 -3.85
N ILE A 220 -5.66 -14.10 -3.38
CA ILE A 220 -7.07 -14.26 -3.05
C ILE A 220 -7.87 -13.02 -3.45
N LEU A 221 -9.06 -13.23 -3.98
CA LEU A 221 -10.05 -12.19 -4.20
C LEU A 221 -11.24 -12.44 -3.27
N LEU A 222 -11.59 -11.43 -2.50
CA LEU A 222 -12.65 -11.42 -1.50
C LEU A 222 -13.77 -10.48 -1.96
N SER A 223 -15.03 -10.88 -1.79
CA SER A 223 -16.20 -10.09 -2.16
C SER A 223 -17.23 -10.08 -1.05
N LEU A 224 -17.77 -8.90 -0.74
CA LEU A 224 -18.88 -8.74 0.18
C LEU A 224 -20.22 -9.19 -0.44
N GLY A 225 -20.30 -9.27 -1.78
CA GLY A 225 -21.48 -9.70 -2.53
C GLY A 225 -21.57 -9.04 -3.90
N ASP A 226 -22.66 -9.33 -4.62
CA ASP A 226 -22.86 -8.90 -6.01
C ASP A 226 -23.46 -7.49 -6.14
N ALA A 227 -24.02 -6.93 -5.09
CA ALA A 227 -24.58 -5.58 -5.09
C ALA A 227 -23.66 -4.59 -4.39
N VAL A 228 -23.69 -3.33 -4.81
CA VAL A 228 -22.98 -2.25 -4.15
C VAL A 228 -23.38 -2.20 -2.66
N PRO A 229 -22.43 -2.30 -1.74
CA PRO A 229 -22.72 -2.22 -0.32
C PRO A 229 -23.36 -0.89 0.07
N GLN A 230 -24.38 -0.97 0.92
CA GLN A 230 -25.12 0.19 1.41
C GLN A 230 -24.82 0.42 2.89
N SER A 231 -24.60 1.67 3.27
CA SER A 231 -24.26 2.05 4.65
C SER A 231 -25.40 1.83 5.66
N ASP A 232 -26.64 1.73 5.19
CA ASP A 232 -27.83 1.41 5.98
C ASP A 232 -28.12 -0.09 6.08
N ASN A 233 -27.44 -0.93 5.27
CA ASN A 233 -27.54 -2.38 5.34
C ASN A 233 -26.69 -2.94 6.48
N ARG A 234 -27.32 -3.12 7.64
CA ARG A 234 -26.65 -3.59 8.87
C ARG A 234 -25.91 -4.92 8.70
N ALA A 235 -26.44 -5.83 7.88
CA ALA A 235 -25.80 -7.14 7.65
C ALA A 235 -24.49 -6.97 6.87
N GLN A 236 -24.46 -6.15 5.82
CA GLN A 236 -23.25 -5.85 5.06
C GLN A 236 -22.23 -5.11 5.90
N VAL A 237 -22.66 -4.13 6.72
CA VAL A 237 -21.78 -3.40 7.64
C VAL A 237 -21.15 -4.36 8.65
N ALA A 238 -21.93 -5.23 9.29
CA ALA A 238 -21.43 -6.21 10.26
C ALA A 238 -20.43 -7.18 9.61
N GLN A 239 -20.72 -7.63 8.37
CA GLN A 239 -19.83 -8.53 7.63
C GLN A 239 -18.51 -7.85 7.26
N ALA A 240 -18.54 -6.58 6.83
CA ALA A 240 -17.33 -5.81 6.54
C ALA A 240 -16.52 -5.51 7.81
N THR A 241 -17.18 -5.20 8.93
CA THR A 241 -16.53 -5.02 10.24
C THR A 241 -15.84 -6.32 10.68
N ALA A 242 -16.48 -7.46 10.52
CA ALA A 242 -15.88 -8.77 10.83
C ALA A 242 -14.67 -9.08 9.92
N MET A 243 -14.75 -8.74 8.63
CA MET A 243 -13.62 -8.89 7.71
C MET A 243 -12.47 -7.93 8.06
N GLN A 244 -12.78 -6.70 8.46
CA GLN A 244 -11.78 -5.75 8.94
C GLN A 244 -11.05 -6.28 10.17
N ALA A 245 -11.75 -6.94 11.10
CA ALA A 245 -11.13 -7.56 12.26
C ALA A 245 -10.14 -8.67 11.87
N VAL A 246 -10.43 -9.43 10.80
CA VAL A 246 -9.47 -10.40 10.25
C VAL A 246 -8.22 -9.70 9.73
N PHE A 247 -8.37 -8.62 8.97
CA PHE A 247 -7.22 -7.85 8.47
C PHE A 247 -6.42 -7.20 9.58
N ASP A 248 -7.11 -6.60 10.55
CA ASP A 248 -6.47 -5.96 11.71
C ASP A 248 -5.67 -6.98 12.57
N GLY A 249 -6.07 -8.26 12.54
CA GLY A 249 -5.35 -9.35 13.20
C GLY A 249 -3.92 -9.57 12.68
N PHE A 250 -3.61 -9.15 11.47
CA PHE A 250 -2.25 -9.17 10.93
C PHE A 250 -1.41 -7.95 11.32
N HIS A 251 -2.01 -6.91 11.91
CA HIS A 251 -1.36 -5.66 12.31
C HIS A 251 -0.56 -4.95 11.20
N LEU A 252 -1.03 -5.06 9.96
CA LEU A 252 -0.41 -4.46 8.78
C LEU A 252 -0.85 -2.99 8.66
N ASN A 253 -0.20 -2.10 9.37
CA ASN A 253 -0.60 -0.70 9.42
C ASN A 253 0.15 0.18 8.43
N GLU A 254 1.30 -0.29 7.89
CA GLU A 254 2.11 0.48 6.96
C GLU A 254 2.64 -0.40 5.82
N TRP A 255 2.77 0.19 4.62
CA TRP A 255 3.13 -0.53 3.39
C TRP A 255 4.49 -1.23 3.45
N HIS A 256 5.48 -0.64 4.14
CA HIS A 256 6.81 -1.22 4.27
C HIS A 256 6.82 -2.53 5.06
N VAL A 257 5.80 -2.77 5.87
CA VAL A 257 5.63 -4.05 6.57
C VAL A 257 5.34 -5.18 5.58
N LEU A 258 4.63 -4.89 4.47
CA LEU A 258 4.39 -5.87 3.40
C LEU A 258 5.61 -6.09 2.50
N ALA A 259 6.32 -5.01 2.21
CA ALA A 259 7.39 -5.02 1.20
C ALA A 259 8.76 -5.45 1.74
N GLY A 260 8.95 -5.32 3.04
CA GLY A 260 10.28 -5.14 3.59
C GLY A 260 10.84 -3.76 3.19
N LEU A 261 11.60 -3.12 4.05
CA LEU A 261 12.35 -1.91 3.67
C LEU A 261 13.52 -2.33 2.79
N PRO A 262 13.76 -1.65 1.65
CA PRO A 262 15.03 -1.82 0.97
C PRO A 262 16.14 -1.34 1.92
N LEU A 263 16.95 -2.27 2.40
CA LEU A 263 18.06 -1.99 3.29
C LEU A 263 19.16 -1.28 2.50
N ASP A 264 19.67 -0.17 3.01
CA ASP A 264 20.90 0.40 2.47
C ASP A 264 22.11 -0.47 2.84
N ALA A 265 23.30 -0.18 2.26
CA ALA A 265 24.46 -1.01 2.46
C ALA A 265 24.89 -1.11 3.94
N ASP A 266 24.77 -0.02 4.70
CA ASP A 266 25.13 0.00 6.12
C ASP A 266 24.09 -0.79 6.95
N GLU A 267 22.81 -0.74 6.59
CA GLU A 267 21.77 -1.56 7.23
C GLU A 267 21.97 -3.05 6.96
N GLN A 268 22.38 -3.42 5.75
CA GLN A 268 22.73 -4.81 5.42
C GLN A 268 23.89 -5.30 6.28
N VAL A 269 24.98 -4.53 6.35
CA VAL A 269 26.14 -4.87 7.19
C VAL A 269 25.74 -4.99 8.66
N TYR A 270 24.91 -4.07 9.16
CA TYR A 270 24.44 -4.13 10.53
C TYR A 270 23.58 -5.37 10.81
N LEU A 271 22.67 -5.72 9.89
CA LEU A 271 21.86 -6.91 10.01
C LEU A 271 22.73 -8.17 10.05
N GLU A 272 23.70 -8.29 9.14
CA GLU A 272 24.64 -9.41 9.11
C GLU A 272 25.52 -9.48 10.35
N GLN A 273 25.92 -8.32 10.90
CA GLN A 273 26.65 -8.23 12.17
C GLN A 273 25.85 -8.81 13.34
N VAL A 274 24.55 -8.55 13.39
CA VAL A 274 23.70 -8.98 14.50
C VAL A 274 23.24 -10.43 14.37
N THR A 275 22.87 -10.81 13.14
CA THR A 275 22.19 -12.10 12.91
C THR A 275 23.14 -13.23 12.48
N GLU A 276 24.39 -12.87 12.11
CA GLU A 276 25.36 -13.78 11.50
C GLU A 276 24.81 -14.48 10.24
N THR A 277 23.79 -13.88 9.62
CA THR A 277 23.07 -14.41 8.46
C THR A 277 23.10 -13.38 7.35
N PRO A 278 23.28 -13.78 6.06
CA PRO A 278 23.21 -12.87 4.92
C PRO A 278 21.91 -12.04 4.94
N ALA A 279 22.00 -10.74 4.64
CA ALA A 279 20.90 -9.80 4.73
C ALA A 279 19.70 -10.11 3.81
N ASP A 280 19.91 -10.93 2.78
CA ASP A 280 18.88 -11.41 1.85
C ASP A 280 18.13 -12.65 2.39
N ARG A 281 18.53 -13.16 3.56
CA ARG A 281 17.91 -14.31 4.21
C ARG A 281 17.22 -13.90 5.49
N GLY A 282 16.01 -14.41 5.69
CA GLY A 282 15.24 -14.20 6.89
C GLY A 282 14.62 -15.51 7.41
N TYR A 283 14.14 -15.48 8.62
CA TYR A 283 13.44 -16.60 9.27
C TYR A 283 11.94 -16.32 9.32
N ALA A 284 11.16 -17.06 8.53
CA ALA A 284 9.71 -16.84 8.44
C ALA A 284 8.97 -17.57 9.58
N VAL A 285 8.09 -16.84 10.26
CA VAL A 285 7.13 -17.38 11.22
C VAL A 285 5.75 -16.88 10.83
N ALA A 286 4.85 -17.77 10.46
CA ALA A 286 3.54 -17.45 9.92
C ALA A 286 3.63 -16.37 8.83
N PHE A 287 3.00 -15.21 9.05
CA PHE A 287 2.95 -14.11 8.08
C PHE A 287 4.04 -13.03 8.28
N THR A 288 5.08 -13.31 9.08
CA THR A 288 6.17 -12.36 9.38
C THR A 288 7.51 -12.99 9.11
N VAL A 289 8.44 -12.19 8.56
CA VAL A 289 9.85 -12.55 8.40
C VAL A 289 10.65 -11.79 9.47
N PHE A 290 11.44 -12.54 10.22
CA PHE A 290 12.47 -12.03 11.14
C PHE A 290 13.81 -12.02 10.43
N ASP A 291 14.71 -11.15 10.84
CA ASP A 291 16.00 -11.00 10.21
C ASP A 291 16.94 -12.19 10.47
N GLY A 292 16.74 -12.90 11.59
CA GLY A 292 17.49 -14.09 11.92
C GLY A 292 16.84 -14.95 13.01
N TYR A 293 17.44 -16.09 13.24
CA TYR A 293 17.08 -17.01 14.33
C TYR A 293 18.33 -17.58 14.97
N ASP A 294 18.55 -17.28 16.26
CA ASP A 294 19.59 -17.87 17.06
C ASP A 294 19.12 -19.23 17.57
N ALA A 295 19.59 -20.29 16.96
CA ALA A 295 19.17 -21.66 17.27
C ALA A 295 19.68 -22.16 18.63
N GLU A 296 20.80 -21.63 19.14
CA GLU A 296 21.37 -22.04 20.42
C GLU A 296 20.53 -21.49 21.58
N ARG A 297 20.05 -20.23 21.46
CA ARG A 297 19.23 -19.57 22.45
C ARG A 297 17.72 -19.73 22.19
N GLY A 298 17.34 -20.17 21.01
CA GLY A 298 15.95 -20.29 20.59
C GLY A 298 15.24 -18.93 20.42
N VAL A 299 15.94 -17.91 19.91
CA VAL A 299 15.50 -16.52 19.88
C VAL A 299 15.36 -16.03 18.44
N LEU A 300 14.28 -15.31 18.15
CA LEU A 300 14.06 -14.62 16.87
C LEU A 300 14.68 -13.23 16.93
N LEU A 301 15.44 -12.87 15.90
CA LEU A 301 16.21 -11.64 15.85
C LEU A 301 15.58 -10.64 14.88
N TYR A 302 15.50 -9.38 15.31
CA TYR A 302 15.11 -8.25 14.49
C TYR A 302 16.15 -7.13 14.67
N ALA A 303 16.85 -6.79 13.59
CA ALA A 303 17.97 -5.87 13.63
C ALA A 303 17.77 -4.70 12.67
N ARG A 304 17.88 -3.47 13.17
CA ARG A 304 17.73 -2.26 12.35
C ARG A 304 18.70 -1.16 12.81
N LEU A 305 19.38 -0.60 11.83
CA LEU A 305 20.22 0.58 12.02
C LEU A 305 19.40 1.87 12.15
N PHE A 306 18.21 1.89 11.54
CA PHE A 306 17.24 3.00 11.54
C PHE A 306 17.74 4.36 11.02
N LYS A 307 18.86 4.43 10.32
CA LYS A 307 19.36 5.68 9.71
C LYS A 307 18.34 6.37 8.81
N THR A 308 17.57 5.59 8.05
CA THR A 308 16.62 6.09 7.05
C THR A 308 15.30 6.52 7.66
N ILE A 309 14.82 5.78 8.67
CA ILE A 309 13.55 6.08 9.36
C ILE A 309 13.67 7.37 10.16
N LEU A 310 14.84 7.63 10.78
CA LEU A 310 15.08 8.79 11.62
C LEU A 310 15.20 10.11 10.85
N LYS A 311 15.64 10.09 9.59
CA LYS A 311 15.76 11.31 8.76
C LYS A 311 14.41 11.91 8.37
N GLY A 312 13.34 11.12 8.37
CA GLY A 312 11.98 11.55 7.99
C GLY A 312 11.05 11.90 9.15
N TYR A 313 11.36 11.45 10.38
CA TYR A 313 10.52 11.63 11.55
C TYR A 313 11.32 12.36 12.65
N PRO A 314 10.88 13.54 13.07
CA PRO A 314 11.56 14.23 14.15
C PRO A 314 11.37 13.44 15.45
N PHE A 315 12.44 12.79 15.94
CA PHE A 315 12.51 12.16 17.27
C PHE A 315 12.24 13.12 18.43
N ASN A 316 12.25 14.43 18.15
CA ASN A 316 11.86 15.48 19.08
C ASN A 316 10.40 15.37 19.58
N LEU A 317 9.65 14.38 19.07
CA LEU A 317 8.27 14.15 19.52
C LEU A 317 8.18 13.24 20.76
N LEU A 318 9.26 12.53 21.12
CA LEU A 318 9.27 11.63 22.27
C LEU A 318 9.11 12.35 23.65
N PRO A 319 9.66 13.57 23.88
CA PRO A 319 9.41 14.29 25.12
C PRO A 319 7.98 14.79 25.31
N HIS A 320 7.21 14.91 24.23
CA HIS A 320 5.82 15.40 24.26
C HIS A 320 4.76 14.29 24.37
N MET A 321 5.17 13.04 24.50
CA MET A 321 4.26 11.88 24.69
C MET A 321 3.57 11.88 26.06
N ARG A 322 3.40 13.01 26.72
CA ARG A 322 2.84 13.06 28.08
C ARG A 322 1.32 12.98 28.15
N ASP A 323 0.61 13.32 27.10
CA ASP A 323 -0.85 13.31 27.15
C ASP A 323 -1.44 12.76 25.82
N ASP A 324 -1.93 11.52 25.90
CA ASP A 324 -2.99 10.89 25.11
C ASP A 324 -2.91 10.83 23.56
N ALA A 325 -1.83 11.21 22.90
CA ALA A 325 -1.71 11.08 21.46
C ALA A 325 -0.58 10.10 21.06
N PRO A 326 -0.88 8.93 20.51
CA PRO A 326 0.14 8.05 19.93
C PRO A 326 0.72 8.75 18.69
N LEU A 327 1.98 9.14 18.80
CA LEU A 327 2.71 9.86 17.75
C LEU A 327 3.01 8.94 16.56
N ILE A 328 2.87 9.50 15.36
CA ILE A 328 3.00 8.80 14.07
C ILE A 328 4.27 7.97 13.96
N GLY A 329 5.42 8.42 14.49
CA GLY A 329 6.68 7.65 14.51
C GLY A 329 6.69 6.46 15.48
N GLY A 330 6.01 6.55 16.62
CA GLY A 330 5.85 5.43 17.56
C GLY A 330 4.92 4.34 17.03
N LEU A 331 3.95 4.69 16.18
CA LEU A 331 3.00 3.75 15.60
C LEU A 331 3.67 2.68 14.74
N PHE A 332 4.77 3.02 14.04
CA PHE A 332 5.54 2.05 13.27
C PHE A 332 6.08 0.91 14.15
N PHE A 333 6.78 1.26 15.23
CA PHE A 333 7.37 0.27 16.12
C PHE A 333 6.31 -0.54 16.86
N VAL A 334 5.21 0.11 17.24
CA VAL A 334 4.04 -0.56 17.84
C VAL A 334 3.42 -1.56 16.87
N ALA A 335 3.22 -1.16 15.61
CA ALA A 335 2.68 -2.01 14.56
C ALA A 335 3.61 -3.21 14.30
N GLN A 336 4.91 -2.97 14.17
CA GLN A 336 5.91 -4.01 13.96
C GLN A 336 5.96 -5.01 15.12
N ALA A 337 5.99 -4.54 16.37
CA ALA A 337 5.98 -5.42 17.55
C ALA A 337 4.69 -6.26 17.61
N ARG A 338 3.53 -5.63 17.40
CA ARG A 338 2.24 -6.33 17.40
C ARG A 338 2.14 -7.36 16.29
N GLN A 339 2.61 -7.05 15.08
CA GLN A 339 2.64 -7.98 13.97
C GLN A 339 3.51 -9.20 14.28
N GLN A 340 4.71 -8.97 14.80
CA GLN A 340 5.63 -10.05 15.17
C GLN A 340 5.04 -10.95 16.26
N LEU A 341 4.47 -10.37 17.30
CA LEU A 341 3.80 -11.13 18.38
C LEU A 341 2.57 -11.89 17.86
N ALA A 342 1.75 -11.28 17.03
CA ALA A 342 0.59 -11.93 16.41
C ALA A 342 1.00 -13.12 15.53
N ALA A 343 2.12 -13.01 14.80
CA ALA A 343 2.66 -14.10 14.01
C ALA A 343 3.10 -15.27 14.89
N LEU A 344 3.75 -15.00 16.04
CA LEU A 344 4.09 -16.03 17.03
C LEU A 344 2.86 -16.69 17.62
N ASP A 345 1.86 -15.90 17.99
CA ASP A 345 0.61 -16.43 18.56
C ASP A 345 -0.12 -17.30 17.52
N HIS A 346 -0.16 -16.87 16.25
CA HIS A 346 -0.72 -17.66 15.15
C HIS A 346 0.02 -19.00 14.97
N ALA A 347 1.36 -18.96 14.99
CA ALA A 347 2.20 -20.15 14.88
C ALA A 347 2.25 -20.99 16.16
N ARG A 348 1.63 -20.53 17.25
CA ARG A 348 1.75 -21.11 18.60
C ARG A 348 3.21 -21.27 19.05
N SER A 349 4.05 -20.32 18.69
CA SER A 349 5.47 -20.30 19.00
C SER A 349 5.73 -19.58 20.32
N ALA A 350 6.57 -20.20 21.15
CA ALA A 350 7.01 -19.61 22.42
C ALA A 350 8.37 -18.90 22.32
N HIS A 351 8.96 -18.81 21.12
CA HIS A 351 10.25 -18.16 20.95
C HIS A 351 10.19 -16.68 21.34
N PRO A 352 11.10 -16.18 22.19
CA PRO A 352 11.21 -14.76 22.44
C PRO A 352 11.77 -14.02 21.21
N ILE A 353 11.48 -12.72 21.16
CA ILE A 353 11.98 -11.81 20.12
C ILE A 353 13.02 -10.89 20.74
N GLU A 354 14.15 -10.71 20.10
CA GLU A 354 15.14 -9.70 20.43
C GLU A 354 15.22 -8.66 19.31
N TRP A 355 15.02 -7.41 19.69
CA TRP A 355 15.23 -6.26 18.83
C TRP A 355 16.62 -5.68 19.11
N HIS A 356 17.46 -5.63 18.10
CA HIS A 356 18.78 -5.05 18.14
C HIS A 356 18.77 -3.70 17.42
N VAL A 357 19.20 -2.65 18.14
CA VAL A 357 19.17 -1.27 17.65
C VAL A 357 20.54 -0.63 17.87
N ALA A 358 21.07 -0.01 16.82
CA ALA A 358 22.41 0.57 16.86
C ALA A 358 22.52 1.84 17.70
N ASP A 359 21.44 2.61 17.85
CA ASP A 359 21.38 3.83 18.63
C ASP A 359 20.92 3.55 20.07
N ALA A 360 21.73 3.96 21.06
CA ALA A 360 21.48 3.68 22.46
C ALA A 360 20.26 4.42 23.03
N GLU A 361 19.99 5.64 22.56
CA GLU A 361 18.84 6.43 23.01
C GLU A 361 17.55 5.85 22.45
N LEU A 362 17.57 5.47 21.17
CA LEU A 362 16.45 4.80 20.52
C LEU A 362 16.15 3.45 21.20
N ALA A 363 17.16 2.62 21.45
CA ALA A 363 16.98 1.33 22.14
C ALA A 363 16.29 1.50 23.49
N ARG A 364 16.72 2.48 24.30
CA ARG A 364 16.10 2.80 25.58
C ARG A 364 14.65 3.25 25.43
N THR A 365 14.40 4.11 24.46
CA THR A 365 13.06 4.64 24.18
C THR A 365 12.10 3.55 23.72
N LEU A 366 12.56 2.66 22.84
CA LEU A 366 11.75 1.52 22.39
C LEU A 366 11.49 0.52 23.53
N ALA A 367 12.48 0.25 24.38
CA ALA A 367 12.27 -0.60 25.55
C ALA A 367 11.16 -0.02 26.46
N MET A 368 11.20 1.28 26.77
CA MET A 368 10.13 1.95 27.52
C MET A 368 8.77 1.84 26.79
N LEU A 369 8.72 2.15 25.50
CA LEU A 369 7.50 2.09 24.70
C LEU A 369 6.86 0.70 24.74
N LEU A 370 7.67 -0.34 24.53
CA LEU A 370 7.17 -1.71 24.43
C LEU A 370 6.81 -2.29 25.81
N ASN A 371 7.66 -2.10 26.80
CA ASN A 371 7.46 -2.72 28.10
C ASN A 371 6.50 -1.93 28.99
N ASP A 372 6.66 -0.59 29.08
CA ASP A 372 5.90 0.22 30.03
C ASP A 372 4.55 0.67 29.46
N TRP A 373 4.49 1.02 28.18
CA TRP A 373 3.27 1.50 27.55
C TRP A 373 2.42 0.40 26.94
N LEU A 374 3.03 -0.50 26.18
CA LEU A 374 2.30 -1.61 25.55
C LEU A 374 2.16 -2.83 26.46
N GLN A 375 2.81 -2.81 27.62
CA GLN A 375 2.78 -3.91 28.60
C GLN A 375 3.22 -5.25 27.98
N ILE A 376 4.13 -5.21 26.99
CA ILE A 376 4.71 -6.41 26.38
C ILE A 376 5.74 -6.97 27.37
N PRO A 377 5.58 -8.21 27.84
CA PRO A 377 6.53 -8.82 28.77
C PRO A 377 7.93 -8.93 28.12
N PRO A 378 9.03 -8.57 28.83
CA PRO A 378 10.39 -8.75 28.31
C PRO A 378 10.70 -10.20 27.90
N ALA A 379 10.07 -11.19 28.55
CA ALA A 379 10.16 -12.59 28.15
C ALA A 379 9.60 -12.89 26.75
N ARG A 380 8.78 -11.99 26.17
CA ARG A 380 8.22 -12.10 24.82
C ARG A 380 8.97 -11.27 23.80
N LEU A 381 9.35 -10.03 24.18
CA LEU A 381 10.09 -9.11 23.31
C LEU A 381 11.01 -8.23 24.17
N THR A 382 12.31 -8.25 23.87
CA THR A 382 13.34 -7.43 24.54
C THR A 382 14.06 -6.57 23.51
N VAL A 383 14.40 -5.33 23.87
CA VAL A 383 15.19 -4.41 23.04
C VAL A 383 16.62 -4.31 23.59
N TYR A 384 17.59 -4.51 22.73
CA TYR A 384 19.01 -4.40 23.03
C TYR A 384 19.67 -3.25 22.24
N HIS A 385 20.56 -2.51 22.90
CA HIS A 385 21.50 -1.66 22.22
C HIS A 385 22.68 -2.51 21.72
N THR A 386 22.85 -2.58 20.40
CA THR A 386 23.97 -3.28 19.74
C THR A 386 24.66 -2.30 18.81
N PRO A 387 25.84 -1.76 19.21
CA PRO A 387 26.53 -0.74 18.39
C PRO A 387 26.89 -1.25 17.00
N PHE A 388 26.78 -0.38 16.01
CA PHE A 388 27.27 -0.65 14.66
C PHE A 388 28.81 -0.54 14.63
N ILE A 389 29.48 -1.56 14.11
CA ILE A 389 30.94 -1.68 14.07
C ILE A 389 31.46 -1.47 12.64
N GLY A 390 30.62 -0.99 11.71
CA GLY A 390 30.95 -0.84 10.29
C GLY A 390 32.02 0.18 9.95
#